data_1aab8ef9f42bf4547016698f433a2e0c
#
_entry.id   1aab8ef9f42bf4547016698f433a2e0c
#
_cell.length_a   1.000
_cell.length_b   1.000
_cell.length_c   1.000
_cell.angle_alpha   90.00
_cell.angle_beta   90.00
_cell.angle_gamma   90.00
#
_symmetry.space_group_name_H-M   'P 1'
#
loop_
_entity.id
_entity.type
_entity.pdbx_description
1 polymer ?
#
loop_
_entity_poly.entity_id
_entity_poly.type
_entity_poly.pdbx_seq_one_letter_code
_entity_poly.pdbx_strand_id
1 'polypeptide(L)'
;MLETSIGKVKIGDPLRISTAAYNAFVDAAMAHRSQQHGVAGRQEPFFLDGRNLVRVKNTSDAAIGQFGILGVDGVIFEPSGNLAMFKQEVALLGGTPSVSAHSSGRFVVCAEPIDSGRIGLAWGAGVCLAQINVGDESHRFADIAEGDSACLASSSSGPCTILWKESGTGQKWAVIRFGGISEGGESMECFHLTDVSLTPMKGTHKVPSYRSGNTLYFKDGPLGTNIDIYPHPSSNRYNYQAHTTNSLLWARKLQFGTESLWVAAVMSNIPLATCETW
;
A
#
# COMPACT_ATOMS: atom_id res chain seq x y z
N MET A 1 33.46 -41.75 4.11
CA MET A 1 32.84 -40.43 3.92
C MET A 1 33.80 -39.63 3.06
N LEU A 2 33.50 -39.43 1.79
CA LEU A 2 34.28 -38.58 0.90
C LEU A 2 33.73 -37.16 1.05
N GLU A 3 34.50 -36.29 1.71
CA GLU A 3 34.25 -34.85 1.70
C GLU A 3 34.38 -34.33 0.27
N THR A 4 33.26 -33.96 -0.35
CA THR A 4 33.24 -33.22 -1.61
C THR A 4 33.42 -31.72 -1.32
N SER A 5 34.61 -31.37 -0.86
CA SER A 5 35.02 -29.96 -0.76
C SER A 5 35.26 -29.42 -2.17
N ILE A 6 34.46 -28.45 -2.61
CA ILE A 6 34.73 -27.66 -3.82
C ILE A 6 35.89 -26.71 -3.48
N GLY A 7 37.11 -27.16 -3.55
CA GLY A 7 38.31 -26.36 -3.31
C GLY A 7 38.68 -25.52 -4.54
N LYS A 8 39.23 -24.30 -4.31
CA LYS A 8 39.84 -23.50 -5.39
C LYS A 8 41.13 -24.16 -5.88
N VAL A 9 41.28 -24.37 -7.18
CA VAL A 9 42.52 -24.88 -7.81
C VAL A 9 43.51 -23.74 -7.99
N LYS A 10 44.84 -24.09 -7.88
CA LYS A 10 45.95 -23.15 -8.14
C LYS A 10 46.44 -23.29 -9.58
N ILE A 11 47.06 -22.23 -10.08
CA ILE A 11 47.69 -22.25 -11.42
C ILE A 11 48.75 -23.36 -11.47
N GLY A 12 48.62 -24.30 -12.44
CA GLY A 12 49.50 -25.44 -12.62
C GLY A 12 48.99 -26.76 -12.05
N ASP A 13 47.92 -26.75 -11.25
CA ASP A 13 47.31 -27.99 -10.77
C ASP A 13 46.48 -28.66 -11.87
N PRO A 14 46.49 -30.02 -11.98
CA PRO A 14 45.62 -30.71 -12.92
C PRO A 14 44.15 -30.56 -12.50
N LEU A 15 43.31 -30.00 -13.38
CA LEU A 15 41.90 -29.83 -13.15
C LEU A 15 41.19 -31.21 -13.16
N ARG A 16 40.81 -31.71 -11.98
CA ARG A 16 39.96 -32.89 -11.82
C ARG A 16 38.60 -32.47 -11.30
N ILE A 17 37.61 -32.50 -12.17
CA ILE A 17 36.22 -32.17 -11.80
C ILE A 17 35.48 -33.48 -11.57
N SER A 18 34.89 -33.66 -10.37
CA SER A 18 33.99 -34.77 -10.12
C SER A 18 32.68 -34.60 -10.92
N THR A 19 32.04 -35.71 -11.28
CA THR A 19 30.72 -35.67 -11.96
C THR A 19 29.70 -34.81 -11.19
N ALA A 20 29.72 -34.90 -9.86
CA ALA A 20 28.83 -34.11 -9.02
C ALA A 20 29.10 -32.58 -9.12
N ALA A 21 30.39 -32.18 -9.11
CA ALA A 21 30.78 -30.79 -9.27
C ALA A 21 30.45 -30.25 -10.67
N TYR A 22 30.69 -31.07 -11.72
CA TYR A 22 30.32 -30.70 -13.09
C TYR A 22 28.80 -30.49 -13.24
N ASN A 23 28.02 -31.42 -12.72
CA ASN A 23 26.54 -31.27 -12.75
C ASN A 23 26.08 -30.05 -11.98
N ALA A 24 26.67 -29.76 -10.82
CA ALA A 24 26.34 -28.53 -10.07
C ALA A 24 26.65 -27.24 -10.86
N PHE A 25 27.75 -27.20 -11.63
CA PHE A 25 28.05 -26.08 -12.52
C PHE A 25 27.06 -25.98 -13.67
N VAL A 26 26.66 -27.10 -14.26
CA VAL A 26 25.64 -27.13 -15.32
C VAL A 26 24.29 -26.62 -14.78
N ASP A 27 23.88 -27.10 -13.61
CA ASP A 27 22.64 -26.67 -12.96
C ASP A 27 22.66 -25.16 -12.61
N ALA A 28 23.78 -24.67 -12.07
CA ALA A 28 23.97 -23.25 -11.79
C ALA A 28 23.94 -22.39 -13.07
N ALA A 29 24.60 -22.87 -14.15
CA ALA A 29 24.60 -22.19 -15.45
C ALA A 29 23.20 -22.19 -16.07
N MET A 30 22.44 -23.28 -15.97
CA MET A 30 21.05 -23.36 -16.43
C MET A 30 20.15 -22.43 -15.62
N ALA A 31 20.28 -22.41 -14.29
CA ALA A 31 19.54 -21.49 -13.43
C ALA A 31 19.84 -20.03 -13.77
N HIS A 32 21.12 -19.68 -13.95
CA HIS A 32 21.52 -18.32 -14.35
C HIS A 32 20.99 -17.94 -15.73
N ARG A 33 21.09 -18.86 -16.70
CA ARG A 33 20.55 -18.64 -18.06
C ARG A 33 19.04 -18.47 -18.05
N SER A 34 18.32 -19.22 -17.22
CA SER A 34 16.87 -19.07 -17.07
C SER A 34 16.49 -17.71 -16.44
N GLN A 35 17.34 -17.15 -15.56
CA GLN A 35 17.16 -15.81 -15.01
C GLN A 35 17.40 -14.70 -16.05
N GLN A 36 18.29 -14.90 -17.02
CA GLN A 36 18.61 -13.92 -18.07
C GLN A 36 17.61 -13.92 -19.23
N HIS A 37 17.00 -15.05 -19.54
CA HIS A 37 15.97 -15.13 -20.58
C HIS A 37 14.61 -14.76 -19.98
N GLY A 38 14.27 -13.47 -20.07
CA GLY A 38 13.01 -12.91 -19.59
C GLY A 38 11.76 -13.63 -20.09
N VAL A 39 10.65 -13.23 -19.59
CA VAL A 39 9.22 -13.57 -19.69
C VAL A 39 8.76 -14.66 -20.70
N ALA A 40 9.47 -14.92 -21.80
CA ALA A 40 9.02 -15.81 -22.89
C ALA A 40 9.39 -17.29 -22.73
N GLY A 41 10.10 -17.74 -21.72
CA GLY A 41 10.62 -19.11 -21.61
C GLY A 41 10.44 -19.84 -20.29
N ARG A 42 9.83 -19.23 -19.29
CA ARG A 42 9.62 -19.87 -17.98
C ARG A 42 8.28 -20.59 -17.90
N GLN A 43 8.32 -21.89 -17.71
CA GLN A 43 7.18 -22.69 -17.22
C GLN A 43 6.93 -22.50 -15.71
N GLU A 44 7.87 -21.88 -14.97
CA GLU A 44 7.65 -21.52 -13.57
C GLU A 44 7.02 -20.12 -13.50
N PRO A 45 5.98 -19.93 -12.68
CA PRO A 45 5.34 -18.63 -12.60
C PRO A 45 6.36 -17.57 -12.15
N PHE A 46 6.54 -16.54 -12.98
CA PHE A 46 7.42 -15.38 -12.81
C PHE A 46 7.26 -14.66 -11.46
N PHE A 47 6.22 -15.01 -10.71
CA PHE A 47 5.80 -14.37 -9.47
C PHE A 47 6.60 -14.77 -8.23
N LEU A 48 7.51 -15.73 -8.33
CA LEU A 48 8.27 -16.27 -7.20
C LEU A 48 9.70 -15.70 -7.07
N ASP A 49 9.94 -14.47 -7.54
CA ASP A 49 11.14 -13.75 -7.14
C ASP A 49 10.98 -13.34 -5.66
N GLY A 50 11.43 -14.21 -4.75
CA GLY A 50 11.10 -14.31 -3.33
C GLY A 50 11.26 -13.06 -2.44
N ARG A 51 11.43 -11.87 -3.05
CA ARG A 51 11.72 -10.62 -2.34
C ARG A 51 10.53 -10.02 -1.61
N ASN A 52 9.30 -10.35 -2.03
CA ASN A 52 8.06 -9.80 -1.47
C ASN A 52 7.14 -10.88 -0.90
N LEU A 53 7.62 -12.12 -0.86
CA LEU A 53 6.87 -13.25 -0.31
C LEU A 53 7.16 -13.41 1.18
N VAL A 54 6.10 -13.69 1.91
CA VAL A 54 6.16 -14.03 3.34
C VAL A 54 5.46 -15.37 3.55
N ARG A 55 5.82 -16.07 4.62
CA ARG A 55 5.07 -17.26 5.04
C ARG A 55 3.83 -16.85 5.80
N VAL A 56 2.72 -17.48 5.49
CA VAL A 56 1.46 -17.28 6.21
C VAL A 56 0.83 -18.62 6.54
N LYS A 57 0.41 -18.79 7.78
CA LYS A 57 -0.42 -19.92 8.21
C LYS A 57 -1.88 -19.51 8.07
N ASN A 58 -2.62 -20.25 7.26
CA ASN A 58 -4.07 -20.06 7.17
C ASN A 58 -4.73 -20.52 8.45
N THR A 59 -5.28 -19.60 9.23
CA THR A 59 -6.01 -19.85 10.47
C THR A 59 -7.52 -19.81 10.28
N SER A 60 -8.00 -19.55 9.05
CA SER A 60 -9.41 -19.63 8.72
C SER A 60 -9.88 -21.09 8.64
N ASP A 61 -11.19 -21.31 8.71
CA ASP A 61 -11.80 -22.64 8.65
C ASP A 61 -11.87 -23.25 7.24
N ALA A 62 -11.48 -22.46 6.20
CA ALA A 62 -11.56 -22.86 4.80
C ALA A 62 -10.18 -22.84 4.11
N ALA A 63 -10.03 -23.68 3.08
CA ALA A 63 -8.91 -23.57 2.18
C ALA A 63 -9.00 -22.28 1.36
N ILE A 64 -7.88 -21.55 1.24
CA ILE A 64 -7.78 -20.33 0.46
C ILE A 64 -7.06 -20.64 -0.84
N GLY A 65 -7.67 -20.28 -1.97
CA GLY A 65 -7.08 -20.48 -3.29
C GLY A 65 -5.90 -19.56 -3.57
N GLN A 66 -5.18 -19.84 -4.65
CA GLN A 66 -4.17 -18.91 -5.17
C GLN A 66 -4.84 -17.56 -5.49
N PHE A 67 -4.16 -16.46 -5.15
CA PHE A 67 -4.65 -15.08 -5.22
C PHE A 67 -5.78 -14.74 -4.25
N GLY A 68 -6.14 -15.66 -3.35
CA GLY A 68 -7.07 -15.36 -2.27
C GLY A 68 -6.43 -14.49 -1.18
N ILE A 69 -7.27 -13.92 -0.33
CA ILE A 69 -6.90 -12.87 0.64
C ILE A 69 -6.95 -13.46 2.06
N LEU A 70 -5.92 -13.19 2.83
CA LEU A 70 -5.90 -13.47 4.27
C LEU A 70 -5.59 -12.17 5.04
N GLY A 71 -6.40 -11.87 6.04
CA GLY A 71 -6.12 -10.80 7.00
C GLY A 71 -5.02 -11.20 7.98
N VAL A 72 -4.12 -10.29 8.34
CA VAL A 72 -2.99 -10.58 9.23
C VAL A 72 -3.40 -10.39 10.69
N ASP A 73 -3.55 -11.50 11.42
CA ASP A 73 -3.92 -11.53 12.84
C ASP A 73 -2.72 -11.44 13.77
N GLY A 74 -1.54 -11.90 13.33
CA GLY A 74 -0.35 -11.93 14.17
C GLY A 74 0.84 -12.62 13.50
N VAL A 75 1.75 -13.14 14.33
CA VAL A 75 2.96 -13.85 13.90
C VAL A 75 2.96 -15.28 14.45
N ILE A 76 3.58 -16.21 13.70
CA ILE A 76 3.69 -17.62 14.15
C ILE A 76 4.71 -17.73 15.31
N PHE A 77 5.80 -16.96 15.22
CA PHE A 77 6.85 -16.97 16.24
C PHE A 77 6.83 -15.63 16.99
N GLU A 78 6.35 -15.66 18.23
CA GLU A 78 6.40 -14.47 19.07
C GLU A 78 7.80 -14.27 19.66
N PRO A 79 8.29 -13.02 19.81
CA PRO A 79 9.59 -12.71 20.40
C PRO A 79 9.75 -13.28 21.83
N SER A 80 8.66 -13.31 22.60
CA SER A 80 8.61 -13.86 23.96
C SER A 80 8.83 -15.37 24.01
N GLY A 81 8.37 -16.09 22.96
CA GLY A 81 8.49 -17.55 22.89
C GLY A 81 9.79 -18.00 22.19
N ASN A 82 10.13 -17.41 21.06
CA ASN A 82 11.31 -17.77 20.28
C ASN A 82 11.88 -16.59 19.47
N LEU A 83 12.66 -15.74 20.15
CA LEU A 83 13.29 -14.56 19.53
C LEU A 83 14.22 -14.92 18.36
N ALA A 84 14.88 -16.06 18.39
CA ALA A 84 15.80 -16.48 17.34
C ALA A 84 15.04 -16.73 16.03
N MET A 85 13.97 -17.50 16.09
CA MET A 85 13.12 -17.77 14.91
C MET A 85 12.41 -16.50 14.41
N PHE A 86 11.89 -15.65 15.33
CA PHE A 86 11.28 -14.37 14.95
C PHE A 86 12.22 -13.48 14.13
N LYS A 87 13.53 -13.46 14.47
CA LYS A 87 14.54 -12.68 13.74
C LYS A 87 14.97 -13.28 12.41
N GLN A 88 14.75 -14.58 12.19
CA GLN A 88 15.19 -15.29 11.00
C GLN A 88 14.17 -15.25 9.87
N GLU A 89 12.88 -15.24 10.20
CA GLU A 89 11.84 -15.41 9.21
C GLU A 89 10.57 -14.62 9.56
N VAL A 90 10.00 -13.97 8.53
CA VAL A 90 8.66 -13.38 8.64
C VAL A 90 7.63 -14.47 8.38
N ALA A 91 6.95 -14.89 9.45
CA ALA A 91 5.91 -15.91 9.41
C ALA A 91 4.66 -15.41 10.12
N LEU A 92 3.57 -15.24 9.37
CA LEU A 92 2.35 -14.58 9.82
C LEU A 92 1.24 -15.59 10.11
N LEU A 93 0.28 -15.19 10.93
CA LEU A 93 -1.01 -15.83 11.09
C LEU A 93 -2.01 -15.07 10.21
N GLY A 94 -2.75 -15.79 9.36
CA GLY A 94 -3.69 -15.20 8.42
C GLY A 94 -5.08 -15.79 8.58
N GLY A 95 -6.03 -14.95 8.97
CA GLY A 95 -7.44 -15.31 9.15
C GLY A 95 -8.35 -14.78 8.07
N THR A 96 -9.65 -15.01 8.21
CA THR A 96 -10.67 -14.42 7.34
C THR A 96 -10.61 -12.91 7.40
N PRO A 97 -10.60 -12.18 6.26
CA PRO A 97 -10.55 -10.74 6.26
C PRO A 97 -11.69 -10.10 7.04
N SER A 98 -11.36 -9.11 7.88
CA SER A 98 -12.33 -8.27 8.60
C SER A 98 -11.92 -6.81 8.46
N VAL A 99 -12.85 -5.97 8.05
CA VAL A 99 -12.59 -4.54 7.83
C VAL A 99 -12.15 -3.86 9.13
N SER A 100 -12.69 -4.26 10.27
CA SER A 100 -12.33 -3.67 11.57
C SER A 100 -10.90 -4.00 12.02
N ALA A 101 -10.35 -5.16 11.62
CA ALA A 101 -9.04 -5.64 12.06
C ALA A 101 -7.95 -5.52 11.00
N HIS A 102 -8.29 -5.66 9.72
CA HIS A 102 -7.33 -5.89 8.65
C HIS A 102 -7.33 -4.82 7.55
N SER A 103 -8.21 -3.82 7.60
CA SER A 103 -8.17 -2.67 6.68
C SER A 103 -6.82 -1.95 6.75
N SER A 104 -6.58 -1.06 5.78
CA SER A 104 -5.34 -0.26 5.72
C SER A 104 -4.06 -1.08 5.52
N GLY A 105 -4.16 -2.21 4.80
CA GLY A 105 -3.01 -2.99 4.35
C GLY A 105 -2.55 -4.10 5.28
N ARG A 106 -3.32 -4.45 6.31
CA ARG A 106 -3.03 -5.57 7.20
C ARG A 106 -3.53 -6.89 6.62
N PHE A 107 -3.16 -7.20 5.40
CA PHE A 107 -3.52 -8.44 4.71
C PHE A 107 -2.42 -8.87 3.74
N VAL A 108 -2.53 -10.11 3.28
CA VAL A 108 -1.65 -10.72 2.27
C VAL A 108 -2.48 -11.35 1.16
N VAL A 109 -1.88 -11.47 -0.02
CA VAL A 109 -2.47 -12.19 -1.16
C VAL A 109 -1.74 -13.50 -1.35
N CYS A 110 -2.45 -14.64 -1.31
CA CYS A 110 -1.86 -15.97 -1.38
C CYS A 110 -1.18 -16.20 -2.74
N ALA A 111 0.08 -16.60 -2.74
CA ALA A 111 0.85 -16.94 -3.94
C ALA A 111 0.55 -18.37 -4.42
N GLU A 112 0.05 -19.21 -3.55
CA GLU A 112 -0.32 -20.59 -3.77
C GLU A 112 -1.58 -20.94 -2.97
N PRO A 113 -2.30 -22.02 -3.29
CA PRO A 113 -3.40 -22.49 -2.45
C PRO A 113 -2.90 -22.89 -1.06
N ILE A 114 -3.61 -22.48 -0.01
CA ILE A 114 -3.26 -22.76 1.38
C ILE A 114 -4.46 -23.36 2.12
N ASP A 115 -4.38 -24.65 2.43
CA ASP A 115 -5.42 -25.32 3.22
C ASP A 115 -5.51 -24.75 4.64
N SER A 116 -6.68 -24.93 5.27
CA SER A 116 -6.88 -24.58 6.67
C SER A 116 -5.82 -25.22 7.57
N GLY A 117 -5.21 -24.43 8.46
CA GLY A 117 -4.15 -24.84 9.37
C GLY A 117 -2.77 -25.04 8.73
N ARG A 118 -2.62 -24.92 7.40
CA ARG A 118 -1.34 -25.08 6.69
C ARG A 118 -0.61 -23.74 6.51
N ILE A 119 0.69 -23.86 6.26
CA ILE A 119 1.56 -22.72 5.96
C ILE A 119 1.86 -22.73 4.47
N GLY A 120 1.75 -21.57 3.82
CA GLY A 120 2.11 -21.36 2.43
C GLY A 120 2.74 -19.99 2.22
N LEU A 121 2.98 -19.64 0.96
CA LEU A 121 3.58 -18.37 0.55
C LEU A 121 2.49 -17.36 0.15
N ALA A 122 2.69 -16.10 0.52
CA ALA A 122 1.80 -15.01 0.16
C ALA A 122 2.60 -13.73 -0.10
N TRP A 123 2.07 -12.84 -0.96
CA TRP A 123 2.60 -11.49 -1.15
C TRP A 123 2.17 -10.59 0.01
N GLY A 124 3.16 -10.03 0.71
CA GLY A 124 2.96 -9.00 1.73
C GLY A 124 3.38 -7.61 1.28
N ALA A 125 3.97 -7.48 0.08
CA ALA A 125 4.46 -6.23 -0.48
C ALA A 125 4.63 -6.33 -2.01
N GLY A 126 4.91 -5.20 -2.67
CA GLY A 126 5.25 -5.15 -4.09
C GLY A 126 4.05 -5.23 -5.01
N VAL A 127 4.22 -5.85 -6.18
CA VAL A 127 3.18 -5.99 -7.23
C VAL A 127 2.76 -7.44 -7.33
N CYS A 128 1.45 -7.70 -7.33
CA CYS A 128 0.91 -9.03 -7.55
C CYS A 128 -0.42 -9.00 -8.33
N LEU A 129 -0.90 -10.17 -8.71
CA LEU A 129 -2.24 -10.35 -9.24
C LEU A 129 -3.22 -10.56 -8.10
N ALA A 130 -4.44 -10.03 -8.24
CA ALA A 130 -5.55 -10.29 -7.35
C ALA A 130 -6.87 -10.19 -8.10
N GLN A 131 -7.92 -10.78 -7.55
CA GLN A 131 -9.28 -10.47 -7.95
C GLN A 131 -9.82 -9.31 -7.14
N ILE A 132 -10.55 -8.41 -7.79
CA ILE A 132 -11.20 -7.27 -7.16
C ILE A 132 -12.67 -7.21 -7.54
N ASN A 133 -13.51 -6.87 -6.60
CA ASN A 133 -14.91 -6.53 -6.86
C ASN A 133 -14.99 -5.04 -7.18
N VAL A 134 -15.15 -4.71 -8.46
CA VAL A 134 -15.19 -3.34 -8.97
C VAL A 134 -16.59 -2.76 -8.77
N GLY A 135 -16.75 -1.87 -7.80
CA GLY A 135 -18.00 -1.13 -7.59
C GLY A 135 -18.17 0.05 -8.56
N ASP A 136 -17.06 0.71 -8.91
CA ASP A 136 -16.99 1.81 -9.86
C ASP A 136 -15.72 1.71 -10.69
N GLU A 137 -15.83 1.88 -12.02
CA GLU A 137 -14.68 1.80 -12.94
C GLU A 137 -13.64 2.90 -12.72
N SER A 138 -14.03 4.03 -12.15
CA SER A 138 -13.14 5.13 -11.82
C SER A 138 -12.24 4.81 -10.61
N HIS A 139 -12.58 3.80 -9.82
CA HIS A 139 -11.79 3.40 -8.65
C HIS A 139 -10.36 2.97 -9.05
N ARG A 140 -9.38 3.50 -8.33
CA ARG A 140 -7.94 3.26 -8.55
C ARG A 140 -7.25 2.55 -7.39
N PHE A 141 -7.99 2.27 -6.32
CA PHE A 141 -7.49 1.61 -5.12
C PHE A 141 -8.35 0.42 -4.78
N ALA A 142 -7.79 -0.44 -3.92
CA ALA A 142 -8.49 -1.59 -3.36
C ALA A 142 -8.09 -1.82 -1.91
N ASP A 143 -9.04 -2.34 -1.13
CA ASP A 143 -8.84 -2.83 0.23
C ASP A 143 -9.62 -4.12 0.41
N ILE A 144 -9.51 -4.77 1.57
CA ILE A 144 -10.27 -5.96 1.91
C ILE A 144 -11.77 -5.66 1.98
N ALA A 145 -12.57 -6.70 1.72
CA ALA A 145 -13.99 -6.73 2.03
C ALA A 145 -14.27 -7.59 3.27
N GLU A 146 -15.32 -7.28 4.01
CA GLU A 146 -15.70 -8.03 5.21
C GLU A 146 -16.04 -9.48 4.86
N GLY A 147 -15.33 -10.42 5.48
CA GLY A 147 -15.56 -11.85 5.31
C GLY A 147 -15.17 -12.43 3.95
N ASP A 148 -14.67 -11.63 3.00
CA ASP A 148 -14.37 -12.07 1.65
C ASP A 148 -12.89 -12.39 1.48
N SER A 149 -12.58 -13.69 1.41
CA SER A 149 -11.25 -14.19 1.12
C SER A 149 -10.99 -14.41 -0.39
N ALA A 150 -11.97 -14.17 -1.27
CA ALA A 150 -11.82 -14.41 -2.70
C ALA A 150 -11.33 -13.17 -3.44
N CYS A 151 -11.78 -11.97 -3.05
CA CYS A 151 -11.44 -10.73 -3.75
C CYS A 151 -11.31 -9.53 -2.82
N LEU A 152 -10.60 -8.50 -3.30
CA LEU A 152 -10.58 -7.18 -2.69
C LEU A 152 -11.76 -6.35 -3.17
N ALA A 153 -12.17 -5.34 -2.42
CA ALA A 153 -13.15 -4.35 -2.86
C ALA A 153 -12.43 -3.15 -3.48
N SER A 154 -12.90 -2.67 -4.64
CA SER A 154 -12.39 -1.43 -5.23
C SER A 154 -12.90 -0.21 -4.48
N SER A 155 -12.08 0.83 -4.40
CA SER A 155 -12.39 2.06 -3.68
C SER A 155 -11.71 3.27 -4.32
N SER A 156 -12.17 4.47 -3.98
CA SER A 156 -11.50 5.73 -4.29
C SER A 156 -10.22 5.95 -3.46
N SER A 157 -10.05 5.19 -2.37
CA SER A 157 -8.86 5.21 -1.51
C SER A 157 -8.62 3.83 -0.94
N GLY A 158 -7.36 3.48 -0.64
CA GLY A 158 -7.05 2.17 -0.06
C GLY A 158 -5.55 1.86 -0.07
N PRO A 159 -5.14 0.79 0.64
CA PRO A 159 -3.74 0.43 0.81
C PRO A 159 -3.11 -0.18 -0.45
N CYS A 160 -3.90 -0.62 -1.41
CA CYS A 160 -3.41 -1.14 -2.68
C CYS A 160 -3.78 -0.23 -3.83
N THR A 161 -2.80 0.14 -4.66
CA THR A 161 -3.04 0.84 -5.93
C THR A 161 -3.36 -0.18 -7.02
N ILE A 162 -4.43 0.02 -7.76
CA ILE A 162 -4.77 -0.76 -8.95
C ILE A 162 -3.96 -0.20 -10.12
N LEU A 163 -2.97 -0.97 -10.58
CA LEU A 163 -2.13 -0.59 -11.73
C LEU A 163 -2.84 -0.88 -13.05
N TRP A 164 -3.60 -1.96 -13.09
CA TRP A 164 -4.41 -2.38 -14.23
C TRP A 164 -5.57 -3.25 -13.74
N LYS A 165 -6.69 -3.18 -14.39
CA LYS A 165 -7.83 -4.07 -14.19
C LYS A 165 -8.60 -4.28 -15.48
N GLU A 166 -9.34 -5.38 -15.56
CA GLU A 166 -10.32 -5.59 -16.62
C GLU A 166 -11.41 -4.51 -16.56
N SER A 167 -12.00 -4.19 -17.72
CA SER A 167 -13.10 -3.23 -17.82
C SER A 167 -14.41 -3.77 -17.24
N GLY A 168 -15.29 -2.87 -16.83
CA GLY A 168 -16.60 -3.18 -16.26
C GLY A 168 -16.58 -3.30 -14.73
N THR A 169 -17.76 -3.49 -14.17
CA THR A 169 -18.02 -3.66 -12.74
C THR A 169 -18.10 -5.14 -12.35
N GLY A 170 -18.17 -5.42 -11.04
CA GLY A 170 -18.20 -6.77 -10.47
C GLY A 170 -16.80 -7.37 -10.31
N GLN A 171 -16.70 -8.69 -10.18
CA GLN A 171 -15.45 -9.39 -9.96
C GLN A 171 -14.58 -9.41 -11.23
N LYS A 172 -13.35 -8.87 -11.11
CA LYS A 172 -12.40 -8.64 -12.20
C LYS A 172 -10.98 -9.01 -11.77
N TRP A 173 -10.18 -9.45 -12.73
CA TRP A 173 -8.74 -9.58 -12.53
C TRP A 173 -8.07 -8.21 -12.53
N ALA A 174 -7.09 -8.05 -11.66
CA ALA A 174 -6.31 -6.84 -11.56
C ALA A 174 -4.84 -7.12 -11.26
N VAL A 175 -4.00 -6.16 -11.64
CA VAL A 175 -2.63 -6.02 -11.18
C VAL A 175 -2.65 -4.95 -10.09
N ILE A 176 -2.29 -5.32 -8.88
CA ILE A 176 -2.26 -4.41 -7.74
C ILE A 176 -0.83 -4.21 -7.24
N ARG A 177 -0.59 -3.07 -6.61
CA ARG A 177 0.64 -2.76 -5.89
C ARG A 177 0.31 -2.47 -4.44
N PHE A 178 0.91 -3.23 -3.51
CA PHE A 178 0.87 -2.91 -2.08
C PHE A 178 1.59 -1.58 -1.79
N GLY A 179 1.14 -0.87 -0.78
CA GLY A 179 1.71 0.42 -0.41
C GLY A 179 1.27 1.55 -1.34
N GLY A 180 0.05 1.46 -1.87
CA GLY A 180 -0.59 2.58 -2.53
C GLY A 180 -0.68 3.76 -1.57
N ILE A 181 -0.30 4.94 -2.03
CA ILE A 181 -0.69 6.16 -1.36
C ILE A 181 -2.19 6.25 -1.59
N SER A 182 -2.99 6.13 -0.52
CA SER A 182 -4.41 6.48 -0.62
C SER A 182 -4.49 7.91 -1.16
N GLU A 183 -5.39 8.17 -2.13
CA GLU A 183 -5.77 9.57 -2.41
C GLU A 183 -6.36 10.23 -1.15
N GLY A 184 -6.62 9.47 -0.09
CA GLY A 184 -6.93 9.90 1.27
C GLY A 184 -5.72 10.01 2.19
N GLY A 185 -4.49 9.84 1.73
CA GLY A 185 -3.29 10.26 2.44
C GLY A 185 -3.30 11.76 2.50
N GLU A 186 -3.71 12.30 3.63
CA GLU A 186 -3.66 13.70 4.07
C GLU A 186 -3.48 14.70 2.91
N SER A 187 -4.45 14.75 1.98
CA SER A 187 -4.42 15.79 0.96
C SER A 187 -4.59 17.11 1.71
N MET A 188 -3.54 17.90 1.69
CA MET A 188 -3.64 19.25 2.17
C MET A 188 -4.31 20.07 1.08
N GLU A 189 -5.52 20.51 1.37
CA GLU A 189 -6.29 21.37 0.48
C GLU A 189 -6.23 22.82 0.96
N CYS A 190 -6.29 23.74 0.02
CA CYS A 190 -6.26 25.16 0.28
C CYS A 190 -7.69 25.69 0.38
N PHE A 191 -7.98 26.49 1.41
CA PHE A 191 -9.26 27.11 1.62
C PHE A 191 -9.12 28.62 1.80
N HIS A 192 -9.98 29.36 1.15
CA HIS A 192 -10.20 30.79 1.42
C HIS A 192 -11.18 30.91 2.57
N LEU A 193 -10.76 31.42 3.71
CA LEU A 193 -11.60 31.60 4.90
C LEU A 193 -12.60 32.72 4.68
N THR A 194 -13.89 32.41 4.75
CA THR A 194 -14.99 33.35 4.56
C THR A 194 -15.59 33.80 5.88
N ASP A 195 -15.55 32.94 6.91
CA ASP A 195 -15.98 33.26 8.27
C ASP A 195 -15.13 32.54 9.30
N VAL A 196 -14.48 33.30 10.16
CA VAL A 196 -13.63 32.79 11.25
C VAL A 196 -14.24 33.05 12.63
N SER A 197 -15.41 33.65 12.70
CA SER A 197 -16.14 33.94 13.96
C SER A 197 -16.82 32.69 14.52
N LEU A 198 -16.98 31.65 13.69
CA LEU A 198 -17.64 30.41 14.02
C LEU A 198 -16.62 29.32 14.34
N THR A 199 -17.06 28.30 15.08
CA THR A 199 -16.33 27.03 15.26
C THR A 199 -17.31 25.90 14.93
N PRO A 200 -17.14 25.19 13.80
CA PRO A 200 -16.05 25.31 12.81
C PRO A 200 -16.07 26.61 12.00
N MET A 201 -14.90 27.04 11.54
CA MET A 201 -14.74 28.14 10.59
C MET A 201 -15.33 27.76 9.22
N LYS A 202 -15.71 28.75 8.41
CA LYS A 202 -16.20 28.50 7.06
C LYS A 202 -15.14 28.89 6.02
N GLY A 203 -15.00 28.06 5.00
CA GLY A 203 -14.08 28.31 3.90
C GLY A 203 -14.60 27.86 2.54
N THR A 204 -14.05 28.44 1.49
CA THR A 204 -14.24 28.04 0.10
C THR A 204 -13.00 27.34 -0.40
N HIS A 205 -13.16 26.13 -0.96
CA HIS A 205 -12.04 25.37 -1.52
C HIS A 205 -11.39 26.12 -2.68
N LYS A 206 -10.05 26.17 -2.68
CA LYS A 206 -9.25 26.83 -3.71
C LYS A 206 -8.19 25.87 -4.25
N VAL A 207 -8.00 25.89 -5.56
CA VAL A 207 -6.95 25.11 -6.22
C VAL A 207 -6.01 26.04 -6.99
N PRO A 208 -4.70 25.73 -7.04
CA PRO A 208 -3.76 26.50 -7.86
C PRO A 208 -4.21 26.51 -9.32
N SER A 209 -4.20 27.69 -9.93
CA SER A 209 -4.62 27.91 -11.31
C SER A 209 -3.42 28.13 -12.22
N TYR A 210 -2.67 29.21 -12.00
CA TYR A 210 -1.47 29.52 -12.77
C TYR A 210 -0.48 30.33 -11.93
N ARG A 211 0.75 30.47 -12.43
CA ARG A 211 1.81 31.28 -11.82
C ARG A 211 2.23 32.40 -12.76
N SER A 212 2.33 33.60 -12.21
CA SER A 212 2.92 34.75 -12.92
C SER A 212 4.03 35.35 -12.08
N GLY A 213 5.27 35.24 -12.55
CA GLY A 213 6.46 35.62 -11.78
C GLY A 213 6.55 34.84 -10.48
N ASN A 214 6.53 35.53 -9.34
CA ASN A 214 6.54 34.93 -7.98
C ASN A 214 5.13 34.81 -7.36
N THR A 215 4.08 35.18 -8.09
CA THR A 215 2.70 35.15 -7.61
C THR A 215 1.99 33.87 -8.09
N LEU A 216 1.36 33.15 -7.16
CA LEU A 216 0.51 31.98 -7.43
C LEU A 216 -0.97 32.41 -7.34
N TYR A 217 -1.72 32.11 -8.40
CA TYR A 217 -3.15 32.42 -8.50
C TYR A 217 -3.97 31.17 -8.24
N PHE A 218 -5.13 31.36 -7.58
CA PHE A 218 -6.05 30.30 -7.19
C PHE A 218 -7.41 30.52 -7.84
N LYS A 219 -8.11 29.43 -8.15
CA LYS A 219 -9.52 29.41 -8.57
C LYS A 219 -10.34 28.56 -7.62
N ASP A 220 -11.66 28.64 -7.72
CA ASP A 220 -12.54 27.78 -6.93
C ASP A 220 -12.31 26.30 -7.27
N GLY A 221 -12.20 25.50 -6.23
CA GLY A 221 -11.99 24.07 -6.32
C GLY A 221 -13.29 23.27 -6.25
N PRO A 222 -13.24 21.97 -6.58
CA PRO A 222 -14.42 21.12 -6.72
C PRO A 222 -15.16 20.83 -5.42
N LEU A 223 -14.56 21.09 -4.24
CA LEU A 223 -15.24 20.87 -2.96
C LEU A 223 -16.29 21.95 -2.63
N GLY A 224 -16.29 23.10 -3.35
CA GLY A 224 -17.31 24.12 -3.22
C GLY A 224 -17.07 25.14 -2.11
N THR A 225 -18.16 25.73 -1.61
CA THR A 225 -18.18 26.82 -0.61
C THR A 225 -18.78 26.36 0.72
N ASN A 226 -18.62 27.17 1.78
CA ASN A 226 -19.16 26.93 3.12
C ASN A 226 -18.71 25.64 3.79
N ILE A 227 -17.49 25.21 3.50
CA ILE A 227 -16.90 24.01 4.07
C ILE A 227 -16.51 24.26 5.52
N ASP A 228 -16.86 23.32 6.40
CA ASP A 228 -16.50 23.37 7.81
C ASP A 228 -15.01 23.01 8.00
N ILE A 229 -14.26 23.92 8.62
CA ILE A 229 -12.84 23.75 8.91
C ILE A 229 -12.64 23.94 10.42
N TYR A 230 -12.17 22.88 11.07
CA TYR A 230 -11.91 22.88 12.50
C TYR A 230 -10.52 23.42 12.80
N PRO A 231 -10.36 24.23 13.86
CA PRO A 231 -9.03 24.68 14.28
C PRO A 231 -8.19 23.48 14.74
N HIS A 232 -6.87 23.58 14.57
CA HIS A 232 -5.96 22.54 15.05
C HIS A 232 -6.02 22.42 16.57
N PRO A 233 -6.06 21.20 17.16
CA PRO A 233 -6.20 21.02 18.61
C PRO A 233 -5.08 21.67 19.45
N SER A 234 -3.89 21.86 18.88
CA SER A 234 -2.75 22.52 19.54
C SER A 234 -2.77 24.03 19.45
N SER A 235 -3.76 24.65 18.81
CA SER A 235 -3.86 26.11 18.65
C SER A 235 -3.94 26.86 19.98
N ASN A 236 -4.40 26.21 21.06
CA ASN A 236 -4.50 26.82 22.39
C ASN A 236 -3.19 26.80 23.19
N ARG A 237 -2.14 26.08 22.76
CA ARG A 237 -0.88 25.96 23.52
C ARG A 237 0.27 26.87 23.06
N TYR A 238 0.15 27.37 21.86
CA TYR A 238 1.17 28.24 21.27
C TYR A 238 0.43 29.46 20.73
N ASN A 239 0.81 30.68 21.06
CA ASN A 239 0.28 31.97 20.59
C ASN A 239 0.21 32.02 19.04
N TYR A 240 -0.66 31.20 18.43
CA TYR A 240 -0.92 31.26 17.01
C TYR A 240 -1.71 32.52 16.70
N GLN A 241 -1.28 33.24 15.68
CA GLN A 241 -2.07 34.36 15.16
C GLN A 241 -3.46 33.83 14.82
N ALA A 242 -4.48 34.53 15.31
CA ALA A 242 -5.87 34.20 15.01
C ALA A 242 -6.06 34.17 13.49
N HIS A 243 -6.74 33.16 12.99
CA HIS A 243 -7.13 33.12 11.59
C HIS A 243 -7.95 34.38 11.27
N THR A 244 -7.70 34.95 10.10
CA THR A 244 -8.40 36.15 9.65
C THR A 244 -9.30 35.82 8.46
N THR A 245 -10.49 36.43 8.41
CA THR A 245 -11.36 36.39 7.24
C THR A 245 -10.58 36.93 6.03
N ASN A 246 -10.81 36.35 4.84
CA ASN A 246 -10.07 36.64 3.60
C ASN A 246 -8.60 36.21 3.60
N SER A 247 -8.24 35.18 4.37
CA SER A 247 -6.93 34.55 4.28
C SER A 247 -7.03 33.15 3.64
N LEU A 248 -5.93 32.68 3.07
CA LEU A 248 -5.78 31.30 2.63
C LEU A 248 -5.29 30.43 3.78
N LEU A 249 -5.92 29.27 3.93
CA LEU A 249 -5.56 28.26 4.93
C LEU A 249 -5.40 26.91 4.27
N TRP A 250 -4.35 26.21 4.66
CA TRP A 250 -4.20 24.80 4.32
C TRP A 250 -4.85 23.95 5.43
N ALA A 251 -5.75 23.07 5.03
CA ALA A 251 -6.39 22.12 5.93
C ALA A 251 -6.23 20.71 5.39
N ARG A 252 -6.17 19.73 6.29
CA ARG A 252 -6.15 18.32 5.99
C ARG A 252 -7.42 17.65 6.44
N LYS A 253 -7.84 16.64 5.70
CA LYS A 253 -9.00 15.83 6.05
C LYS A 253 -8.55 14.75 7.02
N LEU A 254 -9.11 14.74 8.23
CA LEU A 254 -8.84 13.73 9.24
C LEU A 254 -10.07 12.87 9.45
N GLN A 255 -9.85 11.58 9.68
CA GLN A 255 -10.93 10.65 10.02
C GLN A 255 -11.06 10.56 11.54
N PHE A 256 -12.27 10.81 12.04
CA PHE A 256 -12.64 10.66 13.45
C PHE A 256 -13.82 9.67 13.56
N GLY A 257 -13.53 8.40 13.80
CA GLY A 257 -14.53 7.35 13.75
C GLY A 257 -15.13 7.20 12.37
N THR A 258 -16.45 7.43 12.24
CA THR A 258 -17.17 7.39 10.96
C THR A 258 -17.21 8.73 10.22
N GLU A 259 -16.75 9.80 10.84
CA GLU A 259 -16.79 11.16 10.27
C GLU A 259 -15.42 11.59 9.73
N SER A 260 -15.43 12.31 8.61
CA SER A 260 -14.25 12.95 8.03
C SER A 260 -14.36 14.46 8.17
N LEU A 261 -13.42 15.07 8.88
CA LEU A 261 -13.41 16.50 9.18
C LEU A 261 -12.19 17.18 8.56
N TRP A 262 -12.38 18.40 8.04
CA TRP A 262 -11.27 19.26 7.64
C TRP A 262 -10.69 19.95 8.88
N VAL A 263 -9.41 19.73 9.13
CA VAL A 263 -8.69 20.33 10.27
C VAL A 263 -7.57 21.21 9.74
N ALA A 264 -7.52 22.45 10.21
CA ALA A 264 -6.47 23.39 9.86
C ALA A 264 -5.10 22.77 10.09
N ALA A 265 -4.25 22.74 9.05
CA ALA A 265 -2.85 22.40 9.22
C ALA A 265 -2.13 23.57 9.87
N VAL A 266 -1.08 23.27 10.63
CA VAL A 266 -0.32 24.30 11.33
C VAL A 266 0.23 25.31 10.33
N MET A 267 -0.36 26.50 10.33
CA MET A 267 0.14 27.81 9.97
C MET A 267 0.59 28.12 8.54
N SER A 268 -0.20 28.85 7.83
CA SER A 268 0.22 30.11 7.26
C SER A 268 -1.02 30.98 6.95
N ASN A 269 -1.20 32.07 7.68
CA ASN A 269 -1.99 33.18 7.17
C ASN A 269 -1.19 33.76 5.99
N ILE A 270 -1.44 33.25 4.79
CA ILE A 270 -0.96 33.90 3.59
C ILE A 270 -2.03 34.92 3.21
N PRO A 271 -1.76 36.23 3.36
CA PRO A 271 -2.71 37.25 2.89
C PRO A 271 -2.96 37.03 1.42
N LEU A 272 -4.22 37.00 1.03
CA LEU A 272 -4.62 36.98 -0.38
C LEU A 272 -4.19 38.30 -1.03
N ALA A 273 -3.04 38.26 -1.68
CA ALA A 273 -2.74 39.25 -2.70
C ALA A 273 -3.48 38.82 -3.97
N THR A 274 -4.70 39.34 -4.14
CA THR A 274 -5.56 39.21 -5.32
C THR A 274 -5.96 37.79 -5.76
N CYS A 275 -7.16 37.34 -5.33
CA CYS A 275 -7.95 36.38 -6.10
C CYS A 275 -8.73 37.17 -7.16
N GLU A 276 -8.33 37.02 -8.42
CA GLU A 276 -9.22 37.39 -9.52
C GLU A 276 -10.18 36.20 -9.75
N THR A 277 -11.48 36.47 -9.54
CA THR A 277 -12.57 35.59 -9.97
C THR A 277 -12.74 35.78 -11.47
N TRP A 278 -12.57 34.70 -12.22
CA TRP A 278 -13.09 34.57 -13.59
C TRP A 278 -14.37 33.74 -13.56
#